data_731e2f5d7048e043eb89b2662ae1075d
#
_entry.id   731e2f5d7048e043eb89b2662ae1075d
#
_cell.length_a   1.000
_cell.length_b   1.000
_cell.length_c   1.000
_cell.angle_alpha   90.00
_cell.angle_beta   90.00
_cell.angle_gamma   90.00
#
_symmetry.space_group_name_H-M   'P 1'
#
loop_
_entity.id
_entity.type
_entity.pdbx_description
1 polymer ?
#
loop_
_entity_poly.entity_id
_entity_poly.type
_entity_poly.pdbx_seq_one_letter_code
_entity_poly.pdbx_strand_id
1 'polypeptide(L)'
;MTILSGRETLELVRADGRVCGAVITDGAELHYLGCKALVLATGGYGSLFRHHLCTSDVEGLGQALALEAGCRLVNMEFMQIMPGYLSPAYQTIFNEKTFRFTDLRRPDGAPLLEGETASLLELRATHGPFTARLPSKAVDLAIYRACLEDKRGVRVTYSDEMRHSPPEFVKTYFDWLREARGLTMEDPIQIGMFAHAANGGVWIAPDTSTGVPGLFAAGEVTGGMHGADRIGGLSTANGLVFGGKAGSSAVAACTAVQEPPKTCLFKAVAAADCRKVFADLQDTMFHHAMVERDEAGLSAA
;
A
#
# COMPACT_ATOMS: atom_id res chain seq x y z
N MET A 1 -14.34 -5.08 -24.96
CA MET A 1 -13.28 -5.33 -23.96
C MET A 1 -13.52 -6.71 -23.36
N THR A 2 -12.48 -7.56 -23.29
CA THR A 2 -12.57 -8.87 -22.63
C THR A 2 -11.97 -8.74 -21.22
N ILE A 3 -12.68 -9.23 -20.20
CA ILE A 3 -12.20 -9.28 -18.80
C ILE A 3 -11.93 -10.74 -18.45
N LEU A 4 -10.72 -11.02 -17.97
CA LEU A 4 -10.28 -12.34 -17.51
C LEU A 4 -10.16 -12.30 -15.99
N SER A 5 -11.26 -12.60 -15.30
CA SER A 5 -11.28 -12.66 -13.84
C SER A 5 -10.63 -13.94 -13.31
N GLY A 6 -10.07 -13.89 -12.08
CA GLY A 6 -9.47 -15.04 -11.43
C GLY A 6 -8.21 -15.54 -12.14
N ARG A 7 -7.45 -14.63 -12.73
CA ARG A 7 -6.16 -14.92 -13.37
C ARG A 7 -5.05 -14.14 -12.68
N GLU A 8 -3.92 -14.78 -12.52
CA GLU A 8 -2.69 -14.20 -11.99
C GLU A 8 -1.62 -14.14 -13.10
N THR A 9 -0.88 -13.04 -13.17
CA THR A 9 0.25 -12.90 -14.11
C THR A 9 1.52 -13.40 -13.44
N LEU A 10 2.20 -14.35 -14.07
CA LEU A 10 3.41 -14.96 -13.56
C LEU A 10 4.68 -14.40 -14.20
N GLU A 11 4.61 -13.97 -15.46
CA GLU A 11 5.77 -13.52 -16.22
C GLU A 11 5.37 -12.53 -17.31
N LEU A 12 6.22 -11.55 -17.59
CA LEU A 12 6.16 -10.69 -18.77
C LEU A 12 7.08 -11.27 -19.85
N VAL A 13 6.49 -11.71 -20.93
CA VAL A 13 7.24 -12.35 -22.04
C VAL A 13 7.89 -11.30 -22.92
N ARG A 14 9.18 -11.48 -23.20
CA ARG A 14 9.97 -10.60 -24.05
C ARG A 14 10.47 -11.34 -25.30
N ALA A 15 10.42 -10.65 -26.43
CA ALA A 15 11.06 -11.03 -27.67
C ALA A 15 11.74 -9.81 -28.28
N ASP A 16 12.96 -9.95 -28.77
CA ASP A 16 13.76 -8.90 -29.40
C ASP A 16 13.86 -7.61 -28.54
N GLY A 17 14.02 -7.80 -27.22
CA GLY A 17 14.14 -6.70 -26.27
C GLY A 17 12.83 -5.98 -25.92
N ARG A 18 11.69 -6.45 -26.44
CA ARG A 18 10.37 -5.86 -26.27
C ARG A 18 9.45 -6.80 -25.47
N VAL A 19 8.58 -6.24 -24.61
CA VAL A 19 7.46 -7.00 -24.03
C VAL A 19 6.42 -7.25 -25.12
N CYS A 20 6.07 -8.51 -25.31
CA CYS A 20 5.16 -8.97 -26.36
C CYS A 20 4.03 -9.85 -25.84
N GLY A 21 3.93 -10.06 -24.54
CA GLY A 21 2.89 -10.86 -23.92
C GLY A 21 3.10 -11.07 -22.45
N ALA A 22 2.24 -11.89 -21.87
CA ALA A 22 2.32 -12.33 -20.50
C ALA A 22 1.94 -13.81 -20.36
N VAL A 23 2.53 -14.50 -19.41
CA VAL A 23 2.07 -15.81 -18.94
C VAL A 23 1.14 -15.57 -17.74
N ILE A 24 -0.04 -16.12 -17.81
CA ILE A 24 -1.05 -16.05 -16.75
C ILE A 24 -1.47 -17.45 -16.31
N THR A 25 -1.99 -17.58 -15.11
CA THR A 25 -2.57 -18.82 -14.58
C THR A 25 -3.93 -18.59 -13.95
N ASP A 26 -4.74 -19.63 -13.92
CA ASP A 26 -5.95 -19.74 -13.10
C ASP A 26 -5.75 -20.64 -11.86
N GLY A 27 -4.49 -21.01 -11.61
CA GLY A 27 -4.11 -21.95 -10.57
C GLY A 27 -4.04 -23.41 -11.04
N ALA A 28 -4.62 -23.74 -12.21
CA ALA A 28 -4.60 -25.09 -12.80
C ALA A 28 -3.77 -25.15 -14.07
N GLU A 29 -3.92 -24.15 -14.93
CA GLU A 29 -3.28 -24.10 -16.25
C GLU A 29 -2.50 -22.81 -16.46
N LEU A 30 -1.51 -22.88 -17.36
CA LEU A 30 -0.73 -21.73 -17.81
C LEU A 30 -1.20 -21.32 -19.20
N HIS A 31 -1.44 -20.03 -19.37
CA HIS A 31 -1.87 -19.46 -20.64
C HIS A 31 -0.92 -18.35 -21.07
N TYR A 32 -0.51 -18.36 -22.32
CA TYR A 32 0.20 -17.24 -22.92
C TYR A 32 -0.78 -16.29 -23.61
N LEU A 33 -0.71 -15.02 -23.23
CA LEU A 33 -1.44 -13.93 -23.85
C LEU A 33 -0.45 -13.06 -24.65
N GLY A 34 -0.44 -13.20 -25.96
CA GLY A 34 0.32 -12.32 -26.84
C GLY A 34 -0.31 -10.94 -26.96
N CYS A 35 0.50 -9.88 -26.90
CA CYS A 35 0.03 -8.50 -27.07
C CYS A 35 1.06 -7.61 -27.74
N LYS A 36 0.60 -6.56 -28.44
CA LYS A 36 1.46 -5.55 -29.08
C LYS A 36 1.98 -4.52 -28.07
N ALA A 37 1.24 -4.29 -27.00
CA ALA A 37 1.62 -3.44 -25.86
C ALA A 37 0.92 -3.94 -24.60
N LEU A 38 1.57 -3.75 -23.46
CA LEU A 38 1.07 -4.14 -22.15
C LEU A 38 1.11 -2.93 -21.20
N VAL A 39 0.05 -2.75 -20.42
CA VAL A 39 -0.03 -1.72 -19.38
C VAL A 39 -0.11 -2.41 -18.02
N LEU A 40 0.88 -2.15 -17.15
CA LEU A 40 0.83 -2.55 -15.75
C LEU A 40 -0.04 -1.57 -14.97
N ALA A 41 -1.06 -2.08 -14.27
CA ALA A 41 -1.95 -1.32 -13.39
C ALA A 41 -2.28 -2.15 -12.13
N THR A 42 -1.28 -2.84 -11.58
CA THR A 42 -1.39 -3.89 -10.57
C THR A 42 -1.44 -3.38 -9.13
N GLY A 43 -1.47 -2.07 -8.92
CA GLY A 43 -1.46 -1.49 -7.57
C GLY A 43 -0.07 -1.48 -6.93
N GLY A 44 -0.04 -1.24 -5.63
CA GLY A 44 1.20 -1.09 -4.85
C GLY A 44 1.74 -2.40 -4.28
N TYR A 45 2.37 -2.28 -3.10
CA TYR A 45 3.00 -3.41 -2.38
C TYR A 45 2.72 -3.36 -0.87
N GLY A 46 1.58 -2.79 -0.47
CA GLY A 46 1.26 -2.58 0.95
C GLY A 46 1.06 -3.87 1.73
N SER A 47 0.59 -4.97 1.11
CA SER A 47 0.40 -6.25 1.79
C SER A 47 1.69 -7.01 2.08
N LEU A 48 2.86 -6.51 1.63
CA LEU A 48 4.16 -6.97 2.11
C LEU A 48 4.44 -6.60 3.57
N PHE A 49 3.63 -5.75 4.18
CA PHE A 49 3.73 -5.42 5.59
C PHE A 49 2.70 -6.21 6.40
N ARG A 50 3.06 -6.68 7.60
CA ARG A 50 2.15 -7.44 8.49
C ARG A 50 0.83 -6.71 8.72
N HIS A 51 0.87 -5.41 8.95
CA HIS A 51 -0.32 -4.57 9.09
C HIS A 51 -0.43 -3.62 7.91
N HIS A 52 -1.49 -3.77 7.13
CA HIS A 52 -1.77 -2.95 5.95
C HIS A 52 -3.25 -2.61 5.84
N LEU A 53 -3.58 -1.52 5.16
CA LEU A 53 -4.94 -1.04 4.92
C LEU A 53 -5.40 -1.25 3.46
N CYS A 54 -4.56 -1.87 2.65
CA CYS A 54 -4.91 -2.28 1.28
C CYS A 54 -5.49 -3.70 1.27
N THR A 55 -5.99 -4.13 0.13
CA THR A 55 -6.41 -5.51 -0.09
C THR A 55 -5.21 -6.47 -0.07
N SER A 56 -5.43 -7.75 0.23
CA SER A 56 -4.35 -8.73 0.40
C SER A 56 -3.63 -9.10 -0.89
N ASP A 57 -4.21 -8.77 -2.05
CA ASP A 57 -3.64 -9.03 -3.38
C ASP A 57 -2.67 -7.93 -3.87
N VAL A 58 -2.42 -6.89 -3.05
CA VAL A 58 -1.48 -5.81 -3.36
C VAL A 58 -0.08 -6.17 -2.84
N GLU A 59 0.53 -7.19 -3.47
CA GLU A 59 1.76 -7.88 -3.02
C GLU A 59 3.04 -7.41 -3.73
N GLY A 60 2.97 -6.34 -4.52
CA GLY A 60 4.16 -5.88 -5.25
C GLY A 60 4.53 -6.70 -6.48
N LEU A 61 3.68 -7.63 -6.90
CA LEU A 61 3.95 -8.49 -8.05
C LEU A 61 4.24 -7.69 -9.33
N GLY A 62 3.49 -6.61 -9.58
CA GLY A 62 3.71 -5.77 -10.75
C GLY A 62 5.07 -5.08 -10.76
N GLN A 63 5.56 -4.64 -9.59
CA GLN A 63 6.90 -4.07 -9.44
C GLN A 63 7.97 -5.13 -9.68
N ALA A 64 7.80 -6.34 -9.16
CA ALA A 64 8.71 -7.46 -9.40
C ALA A 64 8.78 -7.84 -10.88
N LEU A 65 7.63 -8.03 -11.53
CA LEU A 65 7.54 -8.33 -12.96
C LEU A 65 8.18 -7.24 -13.84
N ALA A 66 7.97 -5.97 -13.45
CA ALA A 66 8.58 -4.84 -14.14
C ALA A 66 10.12 -4.84 -14.00
N LEU A 67 10.62 -5.12 -12.79
CA LEU A 67 12.07 -5.21 -12.52
C LEU A 67 12.71 -6.34 -13.33
N GLU A 68 12.11 -7.52 -13.35
CA GLU A 68 12.56 -8.66 -14.17
C GLU A 68 12.53 -8.35 -15.67
N ALA A 69 11.52 -7.58 -16.11
CA ALA A 69 11.47 -7.11 -17.50
C ALA A 69 12.54 -6.05 -17.82
N GLY A 70 13.29 -5.53 -16.83
CA GLY A 70 14.35 -4.54 -17.00
C GLY A 70 13.93 -3.10 -16.77
N CYS A 71 12.76 -2.86 -16.16
CA CYS A 71 12.34 -1.51 -15.75
C CYS A 71 13.15 -1.02 -14.56
N ARG A 72 13.24 0.30 -14.43
CA ARG A 72 13.78 0.95 -13.22
C ARG A 72 12.67 1.12 -12.20
N LEU A 73 12.97 0.86 -10.93
CA LEU A 73 12.14 1.21 -9.79
C LEU A 73 12.66 2.49 -9.14
N VAL A 74 11.77 3.27 -8.54
CA VAL A 74 12.10 4.54 -7.90
C VAL A 74 11.27 4.73 -6.64
N ASN A 75 11.87 5.33 -5.60
CA ASN A 75 11.22 5.68 -4.33
C ASN A 75 10.58 4.47 -3.59
N MET A 76 11.14 3.27 -3.78
CA MET A 76 10.60 2.04 -3.16
C MET A 76 10.59 2.10 -1.62
N GLU A 77 11.42 2.96 -1.04
CA GLU A 77 11.47 3.25 0.40
C GLU A 77 10.26 4.05 0.91
N PHE A 78 9.45 4.66 0.02
CA PHE A 78 8.35 5.53 0.40
C PHE A 78 7.02 4.77 0.46
N MET A 79 6.67 4.34 1.67
CA MET A 79 5.37 3.80 2.02
C MET A 79 4.62 4.81 2.89
N GLN A 80 3.40 5.19 2.52
CA GLN A 80 2.53 5.93 3.41
C GLN A 80 2.01 5.02 4.53
N ILE A 81 2.05 5.52 5.75
CA ILE A 81 1.69 4.78 6.95
C ILE A 81 0.60 5.55 7.68
N MET A 82 -0.43 4.84 8.13
CA MET A 82 -1.57 5.42 8.85
C MET A 82 -1.90 4.58 10.08
N PRO A 83 -2.49 5.18 11.11
CA PRO A 83 -3.09 4.42 12.20
C PRO A 83 -4.32 3.64 11.68
N GLY A 84 -4.45 2.42 12.15
CA GLY A 84 -5.58 1.55 11.82
C GLY A 84 -5.97 0.68 12.99
N TYR A 85 -7.15 0.06 12.93
CA TYR A 85 -7.65 -0.81 13.96
C TYR A 85 -6.97 -2.18 13.93
N LEU A 86 -6.36 -2.56 15.06
CA LEU A 86 -5.94 -3.93 15.33
C LEU A 86 -7.12 -4.77 15.84
N SER A 87 -8.01 -4.16 16.63
CA SER A 87 -9.20 -4.81 17.20
C SER A 87 -10.27 -3.75 17.53
N PRO A 88 -11.56 -4.10 17.43
CA PRO A 88 -12.11 -5.38 16.98
C PRO A 88 -12.24 -5.52 15.46
N ALA A 89 -12.28 -4.44 14.70
CA ALA A 89 -12.42 -4.47 13.25
C ALA A 89 -11.08 -4.27 12.55
N TYR A 90 -10.26 -5.31 12.53
CA TYR A 90 -8.94 -5.29 11.90
C TYR A 90 -8.96 -4.69 10.48
N GLN A 91 -7.90 -3.97 10.11
CA GLN A 91 -7.74 -3.28 8.82
C GLN A 91 -8.75 -2.14 8.57
N THR A 92 -9.36 -1.58 9.60
CA THR A 92 -10.17 -0.37 9.47
C THR A 92 -9.29 0.85 9.71
N ILE A 93 -9.37 1.86 8.84
CA ILE A 93 -8.64 3.12 9.03
C ILE A 93 -9.14 3.80 10.30
N PHE A 94 -8.22 4.18 11.19
CA PHE A 94 -8.52 5.07 12.29
C PHE A 94 -8.61 6.51 11.78
N ASN A 95 -9.70 7.21 12.12
CA ASN A 95 -9.87 8.60 11.67
C ASN A 95 -8.93 9.52 12.44
N GLU A 96 -7.89 9.99 11.80
CA GLU A 96 -6.84 10.82 12.39
C GLU A 96 -7.38 12.11 13.04
N LYS A 97 -8.46 12.68 12.52
CA LYS A 97 -9.08 13.89 13.07
C LYS A 97 -9.62 13.71 14.48
N THR A 98 -9.78 12.44 14.89
CA THR A 98 -10.26 12.13 16.25
C THR A 98 -9.15 12.14 17.30
N PHE A 99 -7.88 12.15 16.93
CA PHE A 99 -6.76 12.12 17.89
C PHE A 99 -6.89 13.18 19.00
N ARG A 100 -7.34 14.40 18.70
CA ARG A 100 -7.53 15.48 19.66
C ARG A 100 -8.55 15.17 20.77
N PHE A 101 -9.38 14.15 20.55
CA PHE A 101 -10.43 13.74 21.49
C PHE A 101 -10.13 12.40 22.15
N THR A 102 -8.90 11.91 22.07
CA THR A 102 -8.54 10.58 22.55
C THR A 102 -7.59 10.59 23.73
N ASP A 103 -7.78 9.62 24.60
CA ASP A 103 -6.79 9.15 25.55
C ASP A 103 -6.19 7.86 25.02
N LEU A 104 -4.85 7.85 24.86
CA LEU A 104 -4.08 6.73 24.32
C LEU A 104 -3.35 6.03 25.44
N ARG A 105 -3.59 4.73 25.60
CA ARG A 105 -3.00 3.92 26.67
C ARG A 105 -2.34 2.66 26.13
N ARG A 106 -1.29 2.22 26.81
CA ARG A 106 -0.69 0.91 26.64
C ARG A 106 -1.66 -0.20 27.11
N PRO A 107 -1.48 -1.45 26.70
CA PRO A 107 -2.34 -2.56 27.12
C PRO A 107 -2.40 -2.80 28.64
N ASP A 108 -1.37 -2.38 29.38
CA ASP A 108 -1.30 -2.44 30.86
C ASP A 108 -2.07 -1.28 31.54
N GLY A 109 -2.58 -0.33 30.77
CA GLY A 109 -3.32 0.85 31.24
C GLY A 109 -2.45 2.09 31.47
N ALA A 110 -1.13 2.02 31.33
CA ALA A 110 -0.25 3.16 31.44
C ALA A 110 -0.52 4.17 30.28
N PRO A 111 -0.41 5.49 30.51
CA PRO A 111 -0.48 6.46 29.42
C PRO A 111 0.57 6.15 28.32
N LEU A 112 0.17 6.26 27.05
CA LEU A 112 1.11 6.12 25.94
C LEU A 112 2.00 7.35 25.78
N LEU A 113 1.42 8.52 25.99
CA LEU A 113 2.04 9.84 25.79
C LEU A 113 2.09 10.60 27.11
N GLU A 114 3.20 11.27 27.35
CA GLU A 114 3.41 12.09 28.55
C GLU A 114 3.98 13.46 28.19
N GLY A 115 3.76 14.44 29.06
CA GLY A 115 4.33 15.78 28.94
C GLY A 115 3.98 16.47 27.61
N GLU A 116 5.00 17.01 26.97
CA GLU A 116 4.84 17.75 25.70
C GLU A 116 4.31 16.88 24.54
N THR A 117 4.61 15.57 24.55
CA THR A 117 4.13 14.67 23.49
C THR A 117 2.62 14.53 23.51
N ALA A 118 1.97 14.56 24.67
CA ALA A 118 0.52 14.51 24.77
C ALA A 118 -0.15 15.73 24.11
N SER A 119 0.48 16.90 24.16
CA SER A 119 -0.04 18.13 23.52
C SER A 119 0.01 18.08 21.99
N LEU A 120 0.77 17.13 21.40
CA LEU A 120 0.88 16.98 19.95
C LEU A 120 -0.34 16.29 19.29
N LEU A 121 -1.30 15.77 20.08
CA LEU A 121 -2.51 15.14 19.53
C LEU A 121 -3.34 16.11 18.69
N GLU A 122 -3.40 17.39 19.10
CA GLU A 122 -4.06 18.44 18.31
C GLU A 122 -3.41 18.60 16.93
N LEU A 123 -2.07 18.68 16.90
CA LEU A 123 -1.33 18.79 15.66
C LEU A 123 -1.46 17.50 14.84
N ARG A 124 -1.42 16.31 15.49
CA ARG A 124 -1.57 15.03 14.81
C ARG A 124 -2.92 14.90 14.11
N ALA A 125 -3.96 15.48 14.67
CA ALA A 125 -5.31 15.50 14.10
C ALA A 125 -5.45 16.34 12.82
N THR A 126 -4.43 17.11 12.43
CA THR A 126 -4.49 18.00 11.25
C THR A 126 -4.06 17.33 9.94
N HIS A 127 -3.47 16.14 9.98
CA HIS A 127 -2.98 15.45 8.78
C HIS A 127 -3.29 13.95 8.81
N GLY A 128 -3.46 13.34 7.64
CA GLY A 128 -3.81 11.93 7.49
C GLY A 128 -2.64 10.98 7.74
N PRO A 129 -1.81 10.67 6.76
CA PRO A 129 -0.68 9.76 6.95
C PRO A 129 0.39 10.31 7.90
N PHE A 130 1.23 9.41 8.39
CA PHE A 130 2.48 9.76 9.05
C PHE A 130 3.31 10.73 8.19
N THR A 131 3.86 11.76 8.82
CA THR A 131 4.82 12.67 8.18
C THR A 131 6.00 12.93 9.11
N ALA A 132 7.21 12.74 8.59
CA ALA A 132 8.45 13.02 9.34
C ALA A 132 8.72 14.53 9.50
N ARG A 133 7.99 15.39 8.78
CA ARG A 133 8.20 16.85 8.75
C ARG A 133 7.62 17.60 9.96
N LEU A 134 6.65 17.01 10.66
CA LEU A 134 5.97 17.64 11.77
C LEU A 134 6.39 17.03 13.12
N PRO A 135 6.41 17.80 14.22
CA PRO A 135 6.67 17.28 15.56
C PRO A 135 5.71 16.18 15.99
N SER A 136 4.48 16.19 15.46
CA SER A 136 3.46 15.15 15.70
C SER A 136 3.87 13.75 15.30
N LYS A 137 4.96 13.57 14.53
CA LYS A 137 5.58 12.26 14.30
C LYS A 137 5.86 11.48 15.57
N ALA A 138 6.09 12.17 16.70
CA ALA A 138 6.33 11.54 17.99
C ALA A 138 5.13 10.69 18.46
N VAL A 139 3.91 11.06 18.11
CA VAL A 139 2.69 10.29 18.41
C VAL A 139 2.70 8.97 17.64
N ASP A 140 2.94 9.02 16.34
CA ASP A 140 2.97 7.83 15.48
C ASP A 140 4.11 6.88 15.87
N LEU A 141 5.30 7.44 16.20
CA LEU A 141 6.44 6.65 16.69
C LEU A 141 6.11 5.96 18.02
N ALA A 142 5.42 6.65 18.95
CA ALA A 142 5.00 6.05 20.21
C ALA A 142 4.01 4.89 19.99
N ILE A 143 3.04 5.07 19.08
CA ILE A 143 2.10 4.00 18.71
C ILE A 143 2.86 2.81 18.10
N TYR A 144 3.76 3.07 17.17
CA TYR A 144 4.53 2.01 16.49
C TYR A 144 5.39 1.21 17.49
N ARG A 145 6.15 1.89 18.36
CA ARG A 145 6.99 1.26 19.38
C ARG A 145 6.16 0.42 20.35
N ALA A 146 5.00 0.93 20.78
CA ALA A 146 4.08 0.14 21.61
C ALA A 146 3.60 -1.14 20.90
N CYS A 147 3.39 -1.11 19.58
CA CYS A 147 3.03 -2.31 18.81
C CYS A 147 4.19 -3.31 18.67
N LEU A 148 5.44 -2.84 18.68
CA LEU A 148 6.61 -3.73 18.72
C LEU A 148 6.75 -4.43 20.08
N GLU A 149 6.43 -3.73 21.17
CA GLU A 149 6.47 -4.27 22.54
C GLU A 149 5.30 -5.23 22.83
N ASP A 150 4.09 -4.89 22.37
CA ASP A 150 2.88 -5.67 22.59
C ASP A 150 1.96 -5.67 21.35
N LYS A 151 1.72 -6.84 20.79
CA LYS A 151 0.89 -7.03 19.58
C LYS A 151 -0.55 -6.53 19.72
N ARG A 152 -1.05 -6.30 20.94
CA ARG A 152 -2.35 -5.67 21.20
C ARG A 152 -2.37 -4.20 20.80
N GLY A 153 -1.20 -3.56 20.66
CA GLY A 153 -1.07 -2.17 20.25
C GLY A 153 -1.53 -1.18 21.31
N VAL A 154 -2.18 -0.10 20.88
CA VAL A 154 -2.56 1.03 21.73
C VAL A 154 -4.07 1.07 21.90
N ARG A 155 -4.53 1.06 23.16
CA ARG A 155 -5.94 1.26 23.49
C ARG A 155 -6.32 2.74 23.33
N VAL A 156 -7.45 2.95 22.66
CA VAL A 156 -8.03 4.28 22.45
C VAL A 156 -9.34 4.41 23.21
N THR A 157 -9.49 5.52 23.92
CA THR A 157 -10.75 5.92 24.56
C THR A 157 -11.08 7.34 24.12
N TYR A 158 -12.32 7.59 23.73
CA TYR A 158 -12.78 8.92 23.35
C TYR A 158 -13.22 9.74 24.57
N SER A 159 -13.01 11.05 24.52
CA SER A 159 -13.47 11.99 25.56
C SER A 159 -14.99 12.05 25.65
N ASP A 160 -15.51 12.47 26.80
CA ASP A 160 -16.96 12.66 26.99
C ASP A 160 -17.53 13.71 26.04
N GLU A 161 -16.76 14.76 25.75
CA GLU A 161 -17.13 15.76 24.76
C GLU A 161 -17.40 15.11 23.39
N MET A 162 -16.48 14.28 22.93
CA MET A 162 -16.59 13.58 21.66
C MET A 162 -17.80 12.64 21.60
N ARG A 163 -18.11 11.95 22.69
CA ARG A 163 -19.24 11.02 22.78
C ARG A 163 -20.59 11.71 22.73
N HIS A 164 -20.72 12.84 23.42
CA HIS A 164 -21.99 13.57 23.54
C HIS A 164 -22.24 14.57 22.41
N SER A 165 -21.17 15.16 21.85
CA SER A 165 -21.28 16.19 20.82
C SER A 165 -20.18 16.05 19.76
N PRO A 166 -20.16 14.96 18.99
CA PRO A 166 -19.15 14.75 17.96
C PRO A 166 -19.25 15.82 16.88
N PRO A 167 -18.11 16.37 16.42
CA PRO A 167 -18.10 17.28 15.28
C PRO A 167 -18.71 16.65 14.03
N GLU A 168 -19.38 17.45 13.19
CA GLU A 168 -20.12 16.95 12.01
C GLU A 168 -19.26 16.11 11.08
N PHE A 169 -18.02 16.53 10.81
CA PHE A 169 -17.10 15.79 9.94
C PHE A 169 -16.69 14.42 10.49
N VAL A 170 -16.89 14.16 11.78
CA VAL A 170 -16.61 12.87 12.42
C VAL A 170 -17.84 11.98 12.45
N LYS A 171 -19.04 12.55 12.53
CA LYS A 171 -20.30 11.78 12.55
C LYS A 171 -20.41 10.83 11.37
N THR A 172 -20.15 11.29 10.14
CA THR A 172 -20.19 10.46 8.94
C THR A 172 -19.28 9.24 9.05
N TYR A 173 -18.10 9.38 9.66
CA TYR A 173 -17.20 8.25 9.88
C TYR A 173 -17.78 7.25 10.88
N PHE A 174 -18.32 7.72 12.01
CA PHE A 174 -18.90 6.82 13.03
C PHE A 174 -20.22 6.22 12.59
N ASP A 175 -21.02 6.91 11.80
CA ASP A 175 -22.22 6.34 11.17
C ASP A 175 -21.84 5.18 10.24
N TRP A 176 -20.87 5.40 9.37
CA TRP A 176 -20.33 4.32 8.54
C TRP A 176 -19.73 3.18 9.38
N LEU A 177 -18.98 3.48 10.43
CA LEU A 177 -18.36 2.47 11.30
C LEU A 177 -19.42 1.60 11.97
N ARG A 178 -20.51 2.22 12.43
CA ARG A 178 -21.66 1.52 13.01
C ARG A 178 -22.37 0.62 11.97
N GLU A 179 -22.63 1.15 10.79
CA GLU A 179 -23.33 0.40 9.73
C GLU A 179 -22.47 -0.72 9.13
N ALA A 180 -21.21 -0.45 8.86
CA ALA A 180 -20.32 -1.39 8.15
C ALA A 180 -19.59 -2.36 9.09
N ARG A 181 -19.37 -2.00 10.36
CA ARG A 181 -18.55 -2.75 11.31
C ARG A 181 -19.24 -3.06 12.64
N GLY A 182 -20.42 -2.50 12.88
CA GLY A 182 -21.16 -2.66 14.14
C GLY A 182 -20.48 -1.98 15.34
N LEU A 183 -19.62 -0.99 15.11
CA LEU A 183 -18.82 -0.33 16.14
C LEU A 183 -19.31 1.10 16.42
N THR A 184 -19.18 1.49 17.67
CA THR A 184 -19.50 2.82 18.19
C THR A 184 -18.30 3.44 18.92
N MET A 185 -18.41 4.68 19.39
CA MET A 185 -17.39 5.32 20.21
C MET A 185 -17.22 4.69 21.60
N GLU A 186 -18.19 3.88 22.05
CA GLU A 186 -18.15 3.21 23.35
C GLU A 186 -17.37 1.89 23.31
N ASP A 187 -17.17 1.33 22.11
CA ASP A 187 -16.48 0.08 21.96
C ASP A 187 -14.97 0.23 22.25
N PRO A 188 -14.38 -0.73 22.96
CA PRO A 188 -12.95 -0.71 23.21
C PRO A 188 -12.19 -0.99 21.91
N ILE A 189 -11.45 -0.02 21.42
CA ILE A 189 -10.63 -0.15 20.23
C ILE A 189 -9.16 -0.18 20.56
N GLN A 190 -8.41 -0.93 19.75
CA GLN A 190 -6.96 -0.97 19.77
C GLN A 190 -6.44 -0.62 18.39
N ILE A 191 -5.49 0.29 18.35
CA ILE A 191 -4.88 0.77 17.11
C ILE A 191 -3.39 0.42 17.02
N GLY A 192 -2.90 0.38 15.79
CA GLY A 192 -1.50 0.26 15.45
C GLY A 192 -1.17 1.05 14.19
N MET A 193 0.07 0.94 13.74
CA MET A 193 0.50 1.57 12.49
C MET A 193 0.41 0.58 11.34
N PHE A 194 -0.17 1.01 10.23
CA PHE A 194 -0.46 0.20 9.06
C PHE A 194 0.13 0.82 7.80
N ALA A 195 0.68 0.00 6.92
CA ALA A 195 1.00 0.39 5.55
C ALA A 195 -0.30 0.73 4.79
N HIS A 196 -0.32 1.89 4.13
CA HIS A 196 -1.55 2.40 3.51
C HIS A 196 -1.45 2.51 2.00
N ALA A 197 -0.41 3.17 1.48
CA ALA A 197 -0.24 3.35 0.04
C ALA A 197 1.23 3.43 -0.34
N ALA A 198 1.59 2.76 -1.42
CA ALA A 198 2.93 2.82 -2.00
C ALA A 198 3.12 4.12 -2.79
N ASN A 199 4.19 4.85 -2.49
CA ASN A 199 4.59 6.03 -3.25
C ASN A 199 5.77 5.74 -4.19
N GLY A 200 6.42 4.59 -4.03
CA GLY A 200 7.43 4.05 -4.91
C GLY A 200 6.87 3.04 -5.90
N GLY A 201 7.63 2.73 -6.93
CA GLY A 201 7.24 1.78 -7.97
C GLY A 201 8.01 1.94 -9.26
N VAL A 202 7.42 1.50 -10.35
CA VAL A 202 8.00 1.58 -11.69
C VAL A 202 8.17 3.05 -12.11
N TRP A 203 9.40 3.41 -12.50
CA TRP A 203 9.64 4.71 -13.11
C TRP A 203 8.96 4.79 -14.47
N ILE A 204 8.28 5.89 -14.75
CA ILE A 204 7.65 6.15 -16.03
C ILE A 204 8.06 7.51 -16.60
N ALA A 205 8.15 7.57 -17.93
CA ALA A 205 8.27 8.82 -18.65
C ALA A 205 6.92 9.56 -18.70
N PRO A 206 6.88 10.83 -19.16
CA PRO A 206 5.64 11.59 -19.28
C PRO A 206 4.56 10.95 -20.19
N ASP A 207 4.93 10.07 -21.07
CA ASP A 207 4.03 9.27 -21.92
C ASP A 207 3.63 7.92 -21.30
N THR A 208 4.03 7.68 -20.05
CA THR A 208 3.82 6.44 -19.29
C THR A 208 4.63 5.22 -19.72
N SER A 209 5.56 5.39 -20.68
CA SER A 209 6.49 4.33 -21.05
C SER A 209 7.47 4.05 -19.88
N THR A 210 7.85 2.78 -19.72
CA THR A 210 8.72 2.32 -18.63
C THR A 210 10.22 2.31 -18.99
N GLY A 211 10.54 2.67 -20.24
CA GLY A 211 11.87 2.48 -20.83
C GLY A 211 12.08 1.08 -21.43
N VAL A 212 11.19 0.13 -21.18
CA VAL A 212 11.16 -1.18 -21.83
C VAL A 212 10.15 -1.12 -22.99
N PRO A 213 10.57 -1.35 -24.24
CA PRO A 213 9.68 -1.31 -25.38
C PRO A 213 8.44 -2.21 -25.20
N GLY A 214 7.27 -1.70 -25.53
CA GLY A 214 6.01 -2.45 -25.41
C GLY A 214 5.42 -2.49 -24.02
N LEU A 215 6.08 -1.91 -23.00
CA LEU A 215 5.62 -1.90 -21.62
C LEU A 215 5.35 -0.48 -21.13
N PHE A 216 4.15 -0.26 -20.62
CA PHE A 216 3.64 0.96 -20.00
C PHE A 216 3.18 0.67 -18.58
N ALA A 217 3.08 1.71 -17.75
CA ALA A 217 2.55 1.53 -16.40
C ALA A 217 1.77 2.78 -15.96
N ALA A 218 0.75 2.58 -15.10
CA ALA A 218 -0.05 3.66 -14.52
C ALA A 218 -0.64 3.27 -13.17
N GLY A 219 -0.97 4.27 -12.36
CA GLY A 219 -1.53 4.07 -11.02
C GLY A 219 -0.48 3.76 -9.98
N GLU A 220 -0.85 3.10 -8.88
CA GLU A 220 0.00 2.90 -7.71
C GLU A 220 1.19 1.94 -7.96
N VAL A 221 1.20 1.19 -9.06
CA VAL A 221 2.38 0.41 -9.48
C VAL A 221 3.55 1.31 -9.86
N THR A 222 3.32 2.59 -10.14
CA THR A 222 4.32 3.58 -10.57
C THR A 222 4.84 4.40 -9.41
N GLY A 223 6.11 4.84 -9.49
CA GLY A 223 6.75 5.70 -8.51
C GLY A 223 7.24 7.03 -9.10
N GLY A 224 7.77 7.90 -8.21
CA GLY A 224 8.39 9.16 -8.59
C GLY A 224 7.46 10.38 -8.61
N MET A 225 6.15 10.21 -8.57
CA MET A 225 5.18 11.31 -8.67
C MET A 225 4.79 11.93 -7.34
N HIS A 226 4.83 11.17 -6.26
CA HIS A 226 4.31 11.57 -4.96
C HIS A 226 5.39 11.91 -3.93
N GLY A 227 6.62 11.42 -4.13
CA GLY A 227 7.67 11.52 -3.12
C GLY A 227 7.29 10.81 -1.82
N ALA A 228 7.92 11.21 -0.73
CA ALA A 228 7.72 10.57 0.58
C ALA A 228 6.36 10.88 1.23
N ASP A 229 5.66 11.95 0.81
CA ASP A 229 4.50 12.48 1.51
C ASP A 229 3.41 12.89 0.51
N ARG A 230 2.62 11.93 0.06
CA ARG A 230 1.56 12.12 -0.93
C ARG A 230 0.38 12.90 -0.32
N ILE A 231 -0.10 13.91 -1.04
CA ILE A 231 -1.32 14.64 -0.70
C ILE A 231 -2.54 13.75 -0.91
N GLY A 232 -3.48 13.78 0.04
CA GLY A 232 -4.73 13.01 -0.03
C GLY A 232 -5.50 13.28 -1.34
N GLY A 233 -6.07 12.23 -1.94
CA GLY A 233 -6.81 12.31 -3.20
C GLY A 233 -5.96 12.29 -4.48
N LEU A 234 -4.67 12.65 -4.44
CA LEU A 234 -3.83 12.68 -5.63
C LEU A 234 -3.59 11.30 -6.26
N SER A 235 -3.69 10.20 -5.51
CA SER A 235 -3.60 8.85 -6.10
C SER A 235 -4.72 8.56 -7.08
N THR A 236 -5.95 9.00 -6.78
CA THR A 236 -7.10 8.85 -7.69
C THR A 236 -6.90 9.69 -8.96
N ALA A 237 -6.47 10.95 -8.80
CA ALA A 237 -6.17 11.81 -9.95
C ALA A 237 -5.03 11.21 -10.81
N ASN A 238 -3.98 10.69 -10.18
CA ASN A 238 -2.90 9.98 -10.85
C ASN A 238 -3.43 8.79 -11.66
N GLY A 239 -4.21 7.90 -11.02
CA GLY A 239 -4.78 6.72 -11.68
C GLY A 239 -5.63 7.08 -12.90
N LEU A 240 -6.47 8.10 -12.79
CA LEU A 240 -7.34 8.55 -13.90
C LEU A 240 -6.55 9.18 -15.05
N VAL A 241 -5.67 10.13 -14.75
CA VAL A 241 -4.91 10.89 -15.76
C VAL A 241 -3.89 9.99 -16.46
N PHE A 242 -3.04 9.33 -15.70
CA PHE A 242 -1.98 8.49 -16.27
C PHE A 242 -2.52 7.17 -16.81
N GLY A 243 -3.63 6.62 -16.27
CA GLY A 243 -4.30 5.46 -16.85
C GLY A 243 -4.84 5.73 -18.25
N GLY A 244 -5.54 6.87 -18.44
CA GLY A 244 -6.00 7.29 -19.77
C GLY A 244 -4.83 7.52 -20.73
N LYS A 245 -3.75 8.13 -20.24
CA LYS A 245 -2.54 8.36 -21.04
C LYS A 245 -1.83 7.07 -21.42
N ALA A 246 -1.72 6.12 -20.51
CA ALA A 246 -1.10 4.81 -20.75
C ALA A 246 -1.85 4.04 -21.85
N GLY A 247 -3.18 4.05 -21.80
CA GLY A 247 -3.99 3.46 -22.85
C GLY A 247 -3.74 4.07 -24.22
N SER A 248 -3.70 5.42 -24.30
CA SER A 248 -3.44 6.13 -25.56
C SER A 248 -2.03 5.87 -26.09
N SER A 249 -1.02 5.88 -25.22
CA SER A 249 0.38 5.61 -25.59
C SER A 249 0.57 4.16 -26.06
N ALA A 250 -0.07 3.20 -25.36
CA ALA A 250 -0.04 1.80 -25.75
C ALA A 250 -0.63 1.57 -27.14
N VAL A 251 -1.80 2.21 -27.44
CA VAL A 251 -2.44 2.14 -28.77
C VAL A 251 -1.52 2.73 -29.84
N ALA A 252 -0.92 3.90 -29.59
CA ALA A 252 0.03 4.51 -30.52
C ALA A 252 1.23 3.62 -30.82
N ALA A 253 1.75 2.92 -29.80
CA ALA A 253 2.85 1.98 -29.95
C ALA A 253 2.48 0.70 -30.71
N CYS A 254 1.20 0.32 -30.74
CA CYS A 254 0.75 -0.89 -31.45
C CYS A 254 0.76 -0.76 -32.97
N THR A 255 0.67 0.47 -33.52
CA THR A 255 0.52 0.69 -34.97
C THR A 255 1.74 0.32 -35.80
N ALA A 256 2.92 0.29 -35.16
CA ALA A 256 4.21 0.03 -35.81
C ALA A 256 4.81 -1.37 -35.52
N VAL A 257 4.05 -2.28 -34.90
CA VAL A 257 4.60 -3.54 -34.38
C VAL A 257 4.03 -4.75 -35.08
N GLN A 258 4.90 -5.73 -35.36
CA GLN A 258 4.50 -7.05 -35.87
C GLN A 258 3.68 -7.82 -34.84
N GLU A 259 2.91 -8.81 -35.28
CA GLU A 259 2.17 -9.70 -34.39
C GLU A 259 3.14 -10.40 -33.40
N PRO A 260 2.75 -10.50 -32.12
CA PRO A 260 3.54 -11.19 -31.12
C PRO A 260 3.64 -12.69 -31.47
N PRO A 261 4.67 -13.40 -30.97
CA PRO A 261 4.76 -14.85 -31.14
C PRO A 261 3.51 -15.53 -30.57
N LYS A 262 3.05 -16.60 -31.19
CA LYS A 262 1.85 -17.35 -30.78
C LYS A 262 2.11 -18.27 -29.59
N THR A 263 3.36 -18.55 -29.28
CA THR A 263 3.81 -19.46 -28.22
C THR A 263 5.02 -18.88 -27.52
N CYS A 264 5.19 -19.18 -26.23
CA CYS A 264 6.43 -18.94 -25.50
C CYS A 264 6.83 -20.17 -24.70
N LEU A 265 8.11 -20.25 -24.34
CA LEU A 265 8.62 -21.26 -23.42
C LEU A 265 8.60 -20.67 -22.01
N PHE A 266 7.91 -21.36 -21.12
CA PHE A 266 7.83 -21.00 -19.70
C PHE A 266 8.72 -21.97 -18.89
N LYS A 267 9.52 -21.41 -17.97
CA LYS A 267 10.28 -22.23 -17.02
C LYS A 267 9.45 -22.43 -15.76
N ALA A 268 8.98 -23.64 -15.54
CA ALA A 268 8.38 -24.00 -14.27
C ALA A 268 9.42 -23.88 -13.14
N VAL A 269 9.07 -23.18 -12.10
CA VAL A 269 9.85 -23.11 -10.85
C VAL A 269 9.21 -24.05 -9.84
N ALA A 270 10.04 -24.84 -9.12
CA ALA A 270 9.52 -25.72 -8.07
C ALA A 270 8.80 -24.90 -6.99
N ALA A 271 7.63 -25.38 -6.57
CA ALA A 271 6.86 -24.74 -5.52
C ALA A 271 7.65 -24.75 -4.19
N ALA A 272 7.98 -23.58 -3.68
CA ALA A 272 8.42 -23.39 -2.30
C ALA A 272 7.20 -23.24 -1.39
N ASP A 273 7.39 -23.34 -0.05
CA ASP A 273 6.33 -22.96 0.90
C ASP A 273 6.18 -21.42 0.91
N CYS A 274 5.54 -20.91 -0.13
CA CYS A 274 5.36 -19.48 -0.34
C CYS A 274 4.64 -18.80 0.82
N ARG A 275 3.76 -19.49 1.54
CA ARG A 275 3.01 -18.91 2.68
C ARG A 275 3.93 -18.58 3.85
N LYS A 276 4.87 -19.46 4.17
CA LYS A 276 5.84 -19.21 5.23
C LYS A 276 6.77 -18.06 4.84
N VAL A 277 7.34 -18.12 3.65
CA VAL A 277 8.22 -17.06 3.14
C VAL A 277 7.51 -15.71 3.14
N PHE A 278 6.24 -15.67 2.73
CA PHE A 278 5.47 -14.43 2.73
C PHE A 278 5.20 -13.90 4.14
N ALA A 279 4.87 -14.77 5.10
CA ALA A 279 4.68 -14.37 6.49
C ALA A 279 5.97 -13.86 7.13
N ASP A 280 7.10 -14.50 6.88
CA ASP A 280 8.42 -14.07 7.35
C ASP A 280 8.80 -12.70 6.75
N LEU A 281 8.50 -12.49 5.46
CA LEU A 281 8.68 -11.21 4.78
C LEU A 281 7.81 -10.11 5.40
N GLN A 282 6.53 -10.38 5.65
CA GLN A 282 5.62 -9.42 6.29
C GLN A 282 6.12 -9.00 7.68
N ASP A 283 6.64 -9.94 8.45
CA ASP A 283 7.21 -9.68 9.75
C ASP A 283 8.48 -8.84 9.65
N THR A 284 9.37 -9.17 8.75
CA THR A 284 10.59 -8.43 8.46
C THR A 284 10.28 -6.99 8.05
N MET A 285 9.36 -6.79 7.11
CA MET A 285 8.95 -5.47 6.66
C MET A 285 8.32 -4.62 7.77
N PHE A 286 7.51 -5.25 8.64
CA PHE A 286 6.90 -4.55 9.78
C PHE A 286 7.95 -4.11 10.81
N HIS A 287 8.91 -4.96 11.15
CA HIS A 287 9.88 -4.67 12.20
C HIS A 287 11.02 -3.75 11.75
N HIS A 288 11.43 -3.82 10.49
CA HIS A 288 12.66 -3.19 10.02
C HIS A 288 12.47 -2.13 8.93
N ALA A 289 11.37 -2.14 8.21
CA ALA A 289 11.15 -1.25 7.06
C ALA A 289 9.91 -0.35 7.17
N MET A 290 9.26 -0.27 8.33
CA MET A 290 8.02 0.48 8.49
C MET A 290 8.26 1.95 8.88
N VAL A 291 7.89 2.38 10.09
CA VAL A 291 7.93 3.80 10.51
C VAL A 291 9.32 4.24 10.89
N GLU A 292 10.01 3.42 11.66
CA GLU A 292 11.35 3.67 12.17
C GLU A 292 12.33 2.71 11.51
N ARG A 293 13.43 3.23 10.98
CA ARG A 293 14.43 2.45 10.26
C ARG A 293 15.81 2.87 10.70
N ASP A 294 16.67 1.91 10.91
CA ASP A 294 18.09 2.11 11.17
C ASP A 294 18.93 1.13 10.33
N GLU A 295 20.23 1.36 10.32
CA GLU A 295 21.16 0.55 9.52
C GLU A 295 21.18 -0.91 9.98
N ALA A 296 21.09 -1.16 11.29
CA ALA A 296 21.10 -2.51 11.85
C ALA A 296 19.85 -3.30 11.43
N GLY A 297 18.66 -2.70 11.55
CA GLY A 297 17.40 -3.30 11.15
C GLY A 297 17.33 -3.56 9.63
N LEU A 298 17.75 -2.59 8.82
CA LEU A 298 17.77 -2.75 7.37
C LEU A 298 18.79 -3.79 6.88
N SER A 299 19.89 -3.98 7.63
CA SER A 299 20.88 -5.02 7.33
C SER A 299 20.43 -6.41 7.77
N ALA A 300 19.53 -6.50 8.74
CA ALA A 300 18.93 -7.76 9.20
C ALA A 300 17.77 -8.22 8.33
N ALA A 301 17.15 -7.28 7.59
CA ALA A 301 16.04 -7.55 6.66
C ALA A 301 16.52 -8.15 5.33
#